data_2184e26580466d44489ef0b28d2894ea
#
_entry.id   2184e26580466d44489ef0b28d2894ea
#
_cell.length_a   1.000
_cell.length_b   1.000
_cell.length_c   1.000
_cell.angle_alpha   90.00
_cell.angle_beta   90.00
_cell.angle_gamma   90.00
#
_symmetry.space_group_name_H-M   'P 1'
#
loop_
_entity.id
_entity.type
_entity.pdbx_description
1 polymer ?
#
loop_
_entity_poly.entity_id
_entity_poly.type
_entity_poly.pdbx_seq_one_letter_code
_entity_poly.pdbx_strand_id
1 'polypeptide(L)'
;MQTYFPTLAVSMAATLSLLFMSACHSTSNSGSSNSIKKADFGKTKAGEQAEIYTLKNVKGVIAKVTTYGATLVELHVPDKSGKLADVVNGFDNVAGYEGDGNQYFGCTTGRVCNRIAKGKFTLDGKEYTLATNNDPNHLHGGGDKALSKQVWKAEPAADARAVTFSLTSPDGEEGYPGSLSVKVTYTLTDDNCLRIDYKATTDKATPVNLTNHAYFNLGGAGSGTILDHELTLNADHFTPVDDTLIPTGKINPVAGTELDFRTSHTIGERIPDKGVAKTEDCKTSTLGYDHNFVINVPSGESVALAARLKDPKSGRVMEIYT
;
A
#
# COMPACT_ATOMS: atom_id res chain seq x y z
N MET A 1 4.59 2.03 -35.12
CA MET A 1 4.20 0.70 -35.63
C MET A 1 2.93 0.30 -34.88
N GLN A 2 1.79 0.38 -35.56
CA GLN A 2 0.49 -0.01 -35.05
C GLN A 2 0.29 -1.49 -35.33
N THR A 3 -0.02 -2.27 -34.34
CA THR A 3 -0.49 -3.66 -34.53
C THR A 3 -1.96 -3.78 -34.15
N TYR A 4 -2.76 -4.08 -35.14
CA TYR A 4 -4.18 -4.43 -35.06
C TYR A 4 -4.37 -5.86 -34.53
N PHE A 5 -5.39 -6.09 -33.70
CA PHE A 5 -5.95 -7.41 -33.41
C PHE A 5 -7.36 -7.52 -33.96
N PRO A 6 -7.74 -8.66 -34.56
CA PRO A 6 -9.01 -8.79 -35.26
C PRO A 6 -10.17 -9.20 -34.33
N THR A 7 -11.29 -8.58 -34.58
CA THR A 7 -12.63 -8.94 -34.08
C THR A 7 -13.11 -10.27 -34.68
N LEU A 8 -13.56 -11.19 -33.84
CA LEU A 8 -14.32 -12.36 -34.26
C LEU A 8 -15.80 -12.17 -33.90
N ALA A 9 -16.63 -12.06 -34.93
CA ALA A 9 -18.08 -12.09 -34.84
C ALA A 9 -18.57 -13.54 -34.92
N VAL A 10 -19.48 -13.96 -34.05
CA VAL A 10 -20.27 -15.19 -34.24
C VAL A 10 -21.75 -14.90 -34.05
N SER A 11 -22.45 -15.42 -35.00
CA SER A 11 -23.79 -15.28 -35.50
C SER A 11 -24.90 -15.74 -34.57
N MET A 12 -26.07 -15.15 -34.84
CA MET A 12 -27.44 -15.45 -34.36
C MET A 12 -27.90 -16.89 -34.54
N ALA A 13 -28.68 -17.36 -33.59
CA ALA A 13 -29.80 -18.26 -33.87
C ALA A 13 -30.99 -17.90 -32.98
N ALA A 14 -32.09 -17.60 -33.62
CA ALA A 14 -33.43 -17.37 -33.03
C ALA A 14 -34.14 -18.70 -32.89
N THR A 15 -34.91 -18.90 -31.81
CA THR A 15 -36.21 -19.61 -31.86
C THR A 15 -37.00 -19.46 -30.54
N LEU A 16 -38.18 -18.99 -30.72
CA LEU A 16 -39.51 -19.47 -30.34
C LEU A 16 -40.02 -19.24 -28.90
N SER A 17 -41.04 -18.42 -28.86
CA SER A 17 -41.88 -18.01 -27.74
C SER A 17 -42.66 -19.16 -27.12
N LEU A 18 -42.73 -19.19 -25.77
CA LEU A 18 -43.88 -19.73 -25.05
C LEU A 18 -44.22 -18.78 -23.90
N LEU A 19 -45.40 -18.17 -23.98
CA LEU A 19 -46.00 -17.42 -22.89
C LEU A 19 -46.40 -18.40 -21.75
N PHE A 20 -45.86 -18.19 -20.58
CA PHE A 20 -46.46 -18.59 -19.32
C PHE A 20 -46.61 -17.34 -18.45
N MET A 21 -47.87 -16.91 -18.28
CA MET A 21 -48.23 -15.99 -17.22
C MET A 21 -48.05 -16.71 -15.88
N SER A 22 -47.11 -16.25 -15.08
CA SER A 22 -47.02 -16.62 -13.67
C SER A 22 -46.92 -15.34 -12.83
N ALA A 23 -47.76 -15.30 -11.82
CA ALA A 23 -48.00 -14.19 -10.92
C ALA A 23 -46.72 -13.60 -10.35
N CYS A 24 -46.57 -12.28 -10.47
CA CYS A 24 -45.56 -11.49 -9.76
C CYS A 24 -45.77 -11.61 -8.25
N HIS A 25 -44.97 -12.49 -7.60
CA HIS A 25 -44.58 -12.24 -6.23
C HIS A 25 -43.32 -11.34 -6.29
N SER A 26 -43.52 -10.09 -6.01
CA SER A 26 -42.45 -9.14 -5.78
C SER A 26 -41.76 -9.50 -4.45
N THR A 27 -40.85 -10.48 -4.50
CA THR A 27 -39.82 -10.56 -3.47
C THR A 27 -38.92 -9.36 -3.66
N SER A 28 -39.08 -8.37 -2.81
CA SER A 28 -38.11 -7.29 -2.65
C SER A 28 -36.77 -7.92 -2.24
N ASN A 29 -35.99 -8.25 -3.24
CA ASN A 29 -34.58 -8.60 -3.07
C ASN A 29 -33.91 -7.30 -2.62
N SER A 30 -33.75 -7.11 -1.32
CA SER A 30 -32.89 -6.08 -0.74
C SER A 30 -31.45 -6.43 -1.08
N GLY A 31 -31.10 -6.31 -2.35
CA GLY A 31 -29.72 -6.32 -2.79
C GLY A 31 -29.03 -5.19 -2.03
N SER A 32 -28.17 -5.53 -1.08
CA SER A 32 -27.26 -4.60 -0.45
C SER A 32 -26.48 -3.94 -1.57
N SER A 33 -26.90 -2.74 -1.99
CA SER A 33 -26.16 -1.96 -2.95
C SER A 33 -24.80 -1.64 -2.31
N ASN A 34 -23.72 -2.08 -2.93
CA ASN A 34 -22.40 -1.62 -2.58
C ASN A 34 -22.45 -0.09 -2.62
N SER A 35 -22.23 0.56 -1.49
CA SER A 35 -22.17 2.02 -1.41
C SER A 35 -20.90 2.43 -0.69
N ILE A 36 -20.16 3.35 -1.31
CA ILE A 36 -19.06 4.02 -0.62
C ILE A 36 -19.67 5.02 0.35
N LYS A 37 -19.36 4.87 1.62
CA LYS A 37 -19.75 5.85 2.65
C LYS A 37 -18.60 6.82 2.85
N LYS A 38 -18.94 8.11 2.82
CA LYS A 38 -18.06 9.21 3.14
C LYS A 38 -18.40 9.75 4.53
N ALA A 39 -17.39 10.05 5.34
CA ALA A 39 -17.52 10.67 6.64
C ALA A 39 -16.42 11.71 6.89
N ASP A 40 -16.59 12.51 7.92
CA ASP A 40 -15.58 13.43 8.45
C ASP A 40 -14.44 12.59 9.09
N PHE A 41 -13.20 13.00 8.86
CA PHE A 41 -12.00 12.40 9.48
C PHE A 41 -11.22 13.42 10.33
N GLY A 42 -11.73 14.63 10.46
CA GLY A 42 -11.14 15.73 11.20
C GLY A 42 -10.44 16.76 10.34
N LYS A 43 -9.87 17.76 11.00
CA LYS A 43 -9.10 18.83 10.34
C LYS A 43 -7.62 18.69 10.64
N THR A 44 -6.80 18.98 9.63
CA THR A 44 -5.35 19.09 9.78
C THR A 44 -4.99 20.29 10.67
N LYS A 45 -3.76 20.33 11.17
CA LYS A 45 -3.22 21.52 11.88
C LYS A 45 -3.30 22.79 11.02
N ALA A 46 -3.25 22.66 9.70
CA ALA A 46 -3.43 23.77 8.75
C ALA A 46 -4.90 24.16 8.53
N GLY A 47 -5.86 23.45 9.14
CA GLY A 47 -7.31 23.72 9.05
C GLY A 47 -7.99 23.07 7.85
N GLU A 48 -7.31 22.27 7.03
CA GLU A 48 -7.88 21.56 5.88
C GLU A 48 -8.73 20.38 6.37
N GLN A 49 -9.92 20.21 5.77
CA GLN A 49 -10.85 19.13 6.11
C GLN A 49 -10.39 17.83 5.48
N ALA A 50 -10.10 16.81 6.29
CA ALA A 50 -9.89 15.44 5.84
C ALA A 50 -11.20 14.63 5.89
N GLU A 51 -11.37 13.74 4.94
CA GLU A 51 -12.53 12.85 4.79
C GLU A 51 -12.07 11.40 4.81
N ILE A 52 -12.94 10.48 5.24
CA ILE A 52 -12.70 9.05 5.20
C ILE A 52 -13.76 8.34 4.34
N TYR A 53 -13.32 7.43 3.51
CA TYR A 53 -14.15 6.66 2.57
C TYR A 53 -14.14 5.19 2.97
N THR A 54 -15.33 4.60 3.13
CA THR A 54 -15.53 3.19 3.47
C THR A 54 -15.98 2.43 2.24
N LEU A 55 -15.16 1.47 1.80
CA LEU A 55 -15.50 0.47 0.80
C LEU A 55 -15.90 -0.82 1.50
N LYS A 56 -16.94 -1.48 0.99
CA LYS A 56 -17.40 -2.77 1.51
C LYS A 56 -17.75 -3.69 0.36
N ASN A 57 -17.21 -4.92 0.37
CA ASN A 57 -17.55 -5.92 -0.62
C ASN A 57 -18.74 -6.81 -0.18
N VAL A 58 -19.21 -7.66 -1.08
CA VAL A 58 -20.35 -8.56 -0.83
C VAL A 58 -20.06 -9.62 0.23
N LYS A 59 -18.80 -9.92 0.53
CA LYS A 59 -18.37 -10.87 1.57
C LYS A 59 -18.20 -10.21 2.95
N GLY A 60 -18.45 -8.90 3.04
CA GLY A 60 -18.39 -8.16 4.29
C GLY A 60 -17.03 -7.62 4.67
N VAL A 61 -15.99 -7.80 3.84
CA VAL A 61 -14.68 -7.15 4.03
C VAL A 61 -14.86 -5.64 3.87
N ILE A 62 -14.17 -4.87 4.71
CA ILE A 62 -14.27 -3.41 4.75
C ILE A 62 -12.86 -2.82 4.66
N ALA A 63 -12.66 -1.85 3.76
CA ALA A 63 -11.48 -1.02 3.72
C ALA A 63 -11.88 0.45 3.96
N LYS A 64 -11.12 1.16 4.79
CA LYS A 64 -11.31 2.60 4.99
C LYS A 64 -10.06 3.35 4.57
N VAL A 65 -10.24 4.37 3.74
CA VAL A 65 -9.16 5.19 3.18
C VAL A 65 -9.48 6.66 3.39
N THR A 66 -8.53 7.43 3.90
CA THR A 66 -8.69 8.88 4.13
C THR A 66 -8.04 9.71 3.03
N THR A 67 -8.57 10.93 2.83
CA THR A 67 -7.96 11.94 1.95
C THR A 67 -6.61 12.44 2.47
N TYR A 68 -6.30 12.34 3.77
CA TYR A 68 -5.00 12.71 4.30
C TYR A 68 -3.94 11.66 3.91
N GLY A 69 -2.99 12.03 3.05
CA GLY A 69 -1.95 11.13 2.55
C GLY A 69 -2.45 10.00 1.65
N ALA A 70 -3.70 10.02 1.18
CA ALA A 70 -4.37 8.88 0.52
C ALA A 70 -4.12 7.59 1.31
N THR A 71 -4.39 7.61 2.62
CA THR A 71 -3.95 6.62 3.61
C THR A 71 -4.96 5.49 3.78
N LEU A 72 -4.52 4.23 3.72
CA LEU A 72 -5.27 3.07 4.19
C LEU A 72 -5.31 3.11 5.73
N VAL A 73 -6.49 3.36 6.30
CA VAL A 73 -6.70 3.54 7.74
C VAL A 73 -7.07 2.23 8.42
N GLU A 74 -8.01 1.47 7.82
CA GLU A 74 -8.52 0.22 8.37
C GLU A 74 -8.73 -0.80 7.25
N LEU A 75 -8.52 -2.09 7.56
CA LEU A 75 -8.88 -3.22 6.72
C LEU A 75 -9.48 -4.32 7.58
N HIS A 76 -10.82 -4.43 7.58
CA HIS A 76 -11.53 -5.44 8.36
C HIS A 76 -11.71 -6.72 7.56
N VAL A 77 -11.12 -7.80 8.04
CA VAL A 77 -11.21 -9.13 7.43
C VAL A 77 -11.68 -10.17 8.45
N PRO A 78 -12.45 -11.20 8.02
CA PRO A 78 -12.91 -12.24 8.92
C PRO A 78 -11.77 -13.16 9.35
N ASP A 79 -11.84 -13.68 10.57
CA ASP A 79 -11.05 -14.81 11.02
C ASP A 79 -11.72 -16.15 10.61
N LYS A 80 -11.10 -17.27 11.01
CA LYS A 80 -11.64 -18.63 10.76
C LYS A 80 -13.03 -18.90 11.35
N SER A 81 -13.51 -18.05 12.27
CA SER A 81 -14.86 -18.11 12.84
C SER A 81 -15.84 -17.14 12.18
N GLY A 82 -15.38 -16.31 11.24
CA GLY A 82 -16.15 -15.26 10.58
C GLY A 82 -16.17 -13.93 11.32
N LYS A 83 -15.45 -13.78 12.44
CA LYS A 83 -15.37 -12.54 13.20
C LYS A 83 -14.44 -11.56 12.50
N LEU A 84 -14.97 -10.38 12.14
CA LEU A 84 -14.18 -9.29 11.57
C LEU A 84 -13.25 -8.66 12.61
N ALA A 85 -12.03 -8.33 12.20
CA ALA A 85 -11.14 -7.42 12.91
C ALA A 85 -10.38 -6.57 11.91
N ASP A 86 -10.06 -5.35 12.31
CA ASP A 86 -9.13 -4.48 11.59
C ASP A 86 -7.72 -5.07 11.71
N VAL A 87 -7.02 -5.20 10.60
CA VAL A 87 -5.66 -5.76 10.53
C VAL A 87 -4.60 -4.72 10.14
N VAL A 88 -4.96 -3.44 10.06
CA VAL A 88 -4.06 -2.34 9.72
C VAL A 88 -3.85 -1.45 10.95
N ASN A 89 -2.61 -1.19 11.33
CA ASN A 89 -2.32 -0.23 12.37
C ASN A 89 -2.51 1.20 11.83
N GLY A 90 -3.22 2.02 12.59
CA GLY A 90 -3.58 3.38 12.20
C GLY A 90 -4.12 4.22 13.37
N PHE A 91 -4.77 5.32 13.04
CA PHE A 91 -5.38 6.24 14.01
C PHE A 91 -6.82 6.58 13.58
N ASP A 92 -7.67 6.92 14.56
CA ASP A 92 -9.10 7.15 14.37
C ASP A 92 -9.44 8.51 13.71
N ASN A 93 -8.45 9.41 13.57
CA ASN A 93 -8.63 10.75 12.99
C ASN A 93 -7.30 11.32 12.47
N VAL A 94 -7.38 12.44 11.74
CA VAL A 94 -6.20 13.09 11.16
C VAL A 94 -5.19 13.57 12.19
N ALA A 95 -5.64 13.97 13.41
CA ALA A 95 -4.73 14.45 14.45
C ALA A 95 -3.75 13.36 14.92
N GLY A 96 -4.16 12.09 14.94
CA GLY A 96 -3.26 10.96 15.20
C GLY A 96 -2.19 10.81 14.12
N TYR A 97 -2.57 11.01 12.85
CA TYR A 97 -1.63 10.95 11.72
C TYR A 97 -0.66 12.14 11.66
N GLU A 98 -1.04 13.30 12.23
CA GLU A 98 -0.15 14.47 12.40
C GLU A 98 0.64 14.45 13.71
N GLY A 99 0.44 13.44 14.54
CA GLY A 99 1.12 13.27 15.83
C GLY A 99 2.50 12.60 15.67
N ASP A 100 3.36 12.78 16.68
CA ASP A 100 4.74 12.23 16.70
C ASP A 100 4.76 10.70 16.74
N GLY A 101 3.66 10.04 17.11
CA GLY A 101 3.53 8.57 17.11
C GLY A 101 3.33 7.96 15.74
N ASN A 102 3.08 8.76 14.71
CA ASN A 102 2.86 8.26 13.36
C ASN A 102 4.18 7.89 12.67
N GLN A 103 4.34 6.62 12.34
CA GLN A 103 5.46 6.07 11.57
C GLN A 103 5.04 5.80 10.12
N TYR A 104 4.42 6.76 9.45
CA TYR A 104 3.91 6.67 8.07
C TYR A 104 2.80 5.62 7.90
N PHE A 105 2.05 5.28 8.93
CA PHE A 105 1.04 4.22 8.89
C PHE A 105 0.07 4.39 7.71
N GLY A 106 0.05 3.38 6.81
CA GLY A 106 -0.90 3.24 5.71
C GLY A 106 -0.87 4.32 4.63
N CYS A 107 -0.02 5.34 4.72
CA CYS A 107 -0.01 6.46 3.79
C CYS A 107 0.62 6.11 2.43
N THR A 108 0.32 6.94 1.43
CA THR A 108 1.07 6.99 0.17
C THR A 108 2.34 7.80 0.39
N THR A 109 3.51 7.14 0.39
CA THR A 109 4.80 7.81 0.45
C THR A 109 5.27 8.23 -0.94
N GLY A 110 5.89 9.40 -1.03
CA GLY A 110 6.37 9.99 -2.29
C GLY A 110 6.70 11.47 -2.12
N ARG A 111 7.36 12.13 -3.14
CA ARG A 111 7.59 11.58 -4.52
C ARG A 111 8.47 10.33 -4.58
N VAL A 112 9.50 10.23 -3.71
CA VAL A 112 10.39 9.08 -3.66
C VAL A 112 10.28 8.42 -2.29
N CYS A 113 9.82 7.17 -2.30
CA CYS A 113 9.77 6.32 -1.12
C CYS A 113 11.18 5.93 -0.67
N ASN A 114 11.36 5.70 0.63
CA ASN A 114 12.62 5.45 1.30
C ASN A 114 13.59 6.64 1.15
N ARG A 115 14.91 6.44 1.11
CA ARG A 115 15.90 7.50 1.30
C ARG A 115 16.61 7.94 0.02
N ILE A 116 16.99 9.22 0.02
CA ILE A 116 17.95 9.80 -0.92
C ILE A 116 19.12 10.32 -0.10
N ALA A 117 20.32 9.81 -0.38
CA ALA A 117 21.53 10.11 0.35
C ALA A 117 21.80 11.62 0.39
N LYS A 118 21.98 12.18 1.60
CA LYS A 118 22.28 13.60 1.84
C LYS A 118 21.26 14.56 1.22
N GLY A 119 20.06 14.08 0.90
CA GLY A 119 19.04 14.86 0.20
C GLY A 119 19.48 15.37 -1.17
N LYS A 120 20.36 14.66 -1.89
CA LYS A 120 20.91 15.14 -3.16
C LYS A 120 20.85 14.07 -4.25
N PHE A 121 20.55 14.51 -5.47
CA PHE A 121 20.66 13.69 -6.68
C PHE A 121 21.00 14.53 -7.90
N THR A 122 21.57 13.90 -8.92
CA THR A 122 21.84 14.53 -10.22
C THR A 122 20.87 13.96 -11.24
N LEU A 123 20.19 14.84 -11.99
CA LEU A 123 19.31 14.46 -13.08
C LEU A 123 19.61 15.38 -14.29
N ASP A 124 19.86 14.79 -15.44
CA ASP A 124 20.22 15.50 -16.69
C ASP A 124 21.38 16.50 -16.49
N GLY A 125 22.40 16.11 -15.71
CA GLY A 125 23.59 16.94 -15.43
C GLY A 125 23.39 18.06 -14.42
N LYS A 126 22.18 18.24 -13.87
CA LYS A 126 21.87 19.24 -12.84
C LYS A 126 21.73 18.58 -11.47
N GLU A 127 22.42 19.14 -10.45
CA GLU A 127 22.24 18.73 -9.06
C GLU A 127 20.96 19.35 -8.48
N TYR A 128 20.20 18.55 -7.76
CA TYR A 128 19.03 18.94 -6.97
C TYR A 128 19.28 18.65 -5.50
N THR A 129 18.83 19.58 -4.64
CA THR A 129 18.93 19.46 -3.19
C THR A 129 17.52 19.41 -2.59
N LEU A 130 17.26 18.40 -1.80
CA LEU A 130 16.00 18.14 -1.11
C LEU A 130 16.14 18.43 0.39
N ALA A 131 15.03 18.54 1.09
CA ALA A 131 15.01 18.62 2.55
C ALA A 131 15.63 17.34 3.17
N THR A 132 16.46 17.50 4.22
CA THR A 132 17.04 16.39 5.00
C THR A 132 16.19 16.13 6.24
N ASN A 133 14.97 15.64 6.04
CA ASN A 133 14.00 15.35 7.10
C ASN A 133 14.28 14.08 7.91
N ASN A 134 15.37 13.38 7.59
CA ASN A 134 15.91 12.22 8.33
C ASN A 134 17.44 12.29 8.29
N ASP A 135 17.97 13.28 9.00
CA ASP A 135 19.39 13.68 8.94
C ASP A 135 20.36 12.47 9.01
N PRO A 136 21.32 12.41 8.07
CA PRO A 136 21.66 13.41 7.04
C PRO A 136 20.91 13.25 5.72
N ASN A 137 19.87 12.39 5.65
CA ASN A 137 19.21 11.96 4.43
C ASN A 137 17.83 12.58 4.25
N HIS A 138 17.33 12.53 3.03
CA HIS A 138 15.93 12.75 2.71
C HIS A 138 15.15 11.44 2.82
N LEU A 139 13.94 11.46 3.38
CA LEU A 139 13.11 10.28 3.61
C LEU A 139 11.67 10.52 3.12
N HIS A 140 11.11 9.54 2.42
CA HIS A 140 9.69 9.41 2.06
C HIS A 140 9.06 10.66 1.40
N GLY A 141 9.86 11.39 0.61
CA GLY A 141 9.37 12.54 -0.15
C GLY A 141 9.48 13.88 0.54
N GLY A 142 9.97 13.92 1.79
CA GLY A 142 10.34 15.17 2.44
C GLY A 142 9.61 15.51 3.73
N GLY A 143 9.51 16.82 3.99
CA GLY A 143 8.94 17.39 5.20
C GLY A 143 7.41 17.55 5.13
N ASP A 144 6.93 18.78 5.34
CA ASP A 144 5.50 19.06 5.51
C ASP A 144 4.70 19.01 4.20
N LYS A 145 5.38 19.06 3.05
CA LYS A 145 4.76 18.97 1.72
C LYS A 145 4.95 17.61 1.05
N ALA A 146 5.45 16.60 1.77
CA ALA A 146 5.44 15.22 1.29
C ALA A 146 4.02 14.76 0.96
N LEU A 147 3.86 13.88 -0.01
CA LEU A 147 2.55 13.39 -0.47
C LEU A 147 1.72 12.77 0.68
N SER A 148 2.40 12.17 1.65
CA SER A 148 1.79 11.55 2.84
C SER A 148 1.20 12.53 3.84
N LYS A 149 1.51 13.83 3.74
CA LYS A 149 1.08 14.86 4.69
C LYS A 149 0.10 15.88 4.10
N GLN A 150 -0.37 15.66 2.88
CA GLN A 150 -1.30 16.55 2.20
C GLN A 150 -2.71 15.94 2.13
N VAL A 151 -3.72 16.79 2.04
CA VAL A 151 -5.11 16.37 1.80
C VAL A 151 -5.33 16.23 0.30
N TRP A 152 -5.69 15.03 -0.15
CA TRP A 152 -5.93 14.67 -1.54
C TRP A 152 -7.40 14.87 -1.91
N LYS A 153 -7.67 15.20 -3.15
CA LYS A 153 -9.02 15.18 -3.71
C LYS A 153 -9.45 13.72 -3.92
N ALA A 154 -10.61 13.34 -3.39
CA ALA A 154 -11.17 12.01 -3.56
C ALA A 154 -12.32 12.01 -4.57
N GLU A 155 -12.40 10.94 -5.37
CA GLU A 155 -13.44 10.71 -6.37
C GLU A 155 -13.88 9.24 -6.29
N PRO A 156 -15.04 8.96 -5.65
CA PRO A 156 -15.62 7.62 -5.62
C PRO A 156 -16.06 7.15 -7.00
N ALA A 157 -15.82 5.88 -7.33
CA ALA A 157 -16.33 5.27 -8.56
C ALA A 157 -17.85 5.04 -8.49
N ALA A 158 -18.51 5.14 -9.63
CA ALA A 158 -19.97 4.98 -9.72
C ALA A 158 -20.48 3.58 -9.32
N ASP A 159 -19.65 2.54 -9.49
CA ASP A 159 -19.95 1.15 -9.09
C ASP A 159 -19.69 0.88 -7.60
N ALA A 160 -19.29 1.90 -6.84
CA ALA A 160 -19.02 1.85 -5.41
C ALA A 160 -17.95 0.83 -4.99
N ARG A 161 -17.04 0.42 -5.89
CA ARG A 161 -15.98 -0.55 -5.61
C ARG A 161 -14.61 0.09 -5.44
N ALA A 162 -14.44 1.34 -5.87
CA ALA A 162 -13.16 2.03 -5.86
C ALA A 162 -13.29 3.50 -5.45
N VAL A 163 -12.23 4.05 -4.89
CA VAL A 163 -12.06 5.48 -4.69
C VAL A 163 -10.69 5.89 -5.24
N THR A 164 -10.67 6.93 -6.05
CA THR A 164 -9.45 7.52 -6.61
C THR A 164 -9.10 8.80 -5.87
N PHE A 165 -7.90 8.85 -5.35
CA PHE A 165 -7.32 10.05 -4.74
C PHE A 165 -6.38 10.71 -5.74
N SER A 166 -6.42 12.03 -5.86
CA SER A 166 -5.57 12.80 -6.78
C SER A 166 -4.94 13.99 -6.07
N LEU A 167 -3.67 14.23 -6.39
CA LEU A 167 -2.89 15.35 -5.90
C LEU A 167 -1.94 15.83 -7.00
N THR A 168 -1.65 17.13 -7.02
CA THR A 168 -0.59 17.71 -7.85
C THR A 168 0.45 18.34 -6.95
N SER A 169 1.66 17.82 -6.99
CA SER A 169 2.83 18.36 -6.31
C SER A 169 3.55 19.31 -7.31
N PRO A 170 3.58 20.65 -7.05
CA PRO A 170 4.11 21.62 -7.98
C PRO A 170 5.63 21.53 -8.17
N ASP A 171 6.13 22.12 -9.26
CA ASP A 171 7.59 22.24 -9.55
C ASP A 171 8.31 22.90 -8.37
N GLY A 172 9.37 22.27 -7.87
CA GLY A 172 10.18 22.74 -6.75
C GLY A 172 9.67 22.33 -5.37
N GLU A 173 8.51 21.69 -5.24
CA GLU A 173 8.01 21.22 -3.95
C GLU A 173 8.98 20.19 -3.34
N GLU A 174 9.34 20.35 -2.05
CA GLU A 174 10.37 19.59 -1.32
C GLU A 174 11.75 19.54 -2.06
N GLY A 175 11.96 20.39 -3.06
CA GLY A 175 13.18 20.48 -3.88
C GLY A 175 13.14 19.65 -5.16
N TYR A 176 12.08 18.92 -5.45
CA TYR A 176 11.94 18.10 -6.65
C TYR A 176 11.60 18.92 -7.89
N PRO A 177 12.24 18.64 -9.06
CA PRO A 177 11.88 19.30 -10.31
C PRO A 177 10.56 18.78 -10.89
N GLY A 178 9.88 19.63 -11.65
CA GLY A 178 8.67 19.33 -12.39
C GLY A 178 7.41 19.29 -11.54
N SER A 179 6.29 19.61 -12.17
CA SER A 179 4.97 19.44 -11.58
C SER A 179 4.53 17.98 -11.76
N LEU A 180 4.27 17.27 -10.66
CA LEU A 180 3.89 15.87 -10.64
C LEU A 180 2.41 15.72 -10.27
N SER A 181 1.59 15.23 -11.20
CA SER A 181 0.20 14.84 -10.92
C SER A 181 0.15 13.36 -10.59
N VAL A 182 -0.35 13.02 -9.41
CA VAL A 182 -0.45 11.63 -8.91
C VAL A 182 -1.91 11.26 -8.71
N LYS A 183 -2.26 10.02 -9.09
CA LYS A 183 -3.52 9.36 -8.74
C LYS A 183 -3.22 8.04 -8.06
N VAL A 184 -3.94 7.79 -6.97
CA VAL A 184 -3.92 6.51 -6.24
C VAL A 184 -5.36 6.00 -6.20
N THR A 185 -5.60 4.79 -6.70
CA THR A 185 -6.93 4.18 -6.71
C THR A 185 -6.93 2.94 -5.84
N TYR A 186 -7.80 2.95 -4.83
CA TYR A 186 -8.09 1.80 -3.99
C TYR A 186 -9.34 1.10 -4.50
N THR A 187 -9.22 -0.17 -4.83
CA THR A 187 -10.33 -1.02 -5.29
C THR A 187 -10.48 -2.23 -4.39
N LEU A 188 -11.65 -2.40 -3.77
CA LEU A 188 -11.95 -3.58 -2.98
C LEU A 188 -12.85 -4.53 -3.80
N THR A 189 -12.29 -5.68 -4.17
CA THR A 189 -12.96 -6.66 -5.02
C THR A 189 -13.82 -7.65 -4.22
N ASP A 190 -14.72 -8.38 -4.89
CA ASP A 190 -15.61 -9.36 -4.25
C ASP A 190 -14.90 -10.68 -3.87
N ASP A 191 -13.68 -10.90 -4.34
CA ASP A 191 -12.79 -12.01 -3.93
C ASP A 191 -11.86 -11.65 -2.77
N ASN A 192 -12.08 -10.48 -2.11
CA ASN A 192 -11.34 -9.96 -0.97
C ASN A 192 -9.94 -9.43 -1.32
N CYS A 193 -9.71 -9.04 -2.55
CA CYS A 193 -8.48 -8.34 -2.92
C CYS A 193 -8.66 -6.83 -2.71
N LEU A 194 -7.73 -6.19 -1.99
CA LEU A 194 -7.57 -4.74 -1.97
C LEU A 194 -6.45 -4.39 -2.94
N ARG A 195 -6.82 -3.83 -4.11
CA ARG A 195 -5.87 -3.38 -5.12
C ARG A 195 -5.58 -1.90 -4.97
N ILE A 196 -4.31 -1.53 -5.06
CA ILE A 196 -3.83 -0.14 -4.98
C ILE A 196 -3.08 0.16 -6.27
N ASP A 197 -3.68 0.97 -7.14
CA ASP A 197 -3.09 1.37 -8.42
C ASP A 197 -2.52 2.78 -8.32
N TYR A 198 -1.29 2.97 -8.81
CA TYR A 198 -0.62 4.28 -8.88
C TYR A 198 -0.48 4.73 -10.33
N LYS A 199 -0.81 6.00 -10.58
CA LYS A 199 -0.58 6.64 -11.87
C LYS A 199 0.01 8.04 -11.63
N ALA A 200 1.14 8.32 -12.28
CA ALA A 200 1.77 9.62 -12.20
C ALA A 200 2.09 10.16 -13.61
N THR A 201 1.97 11.48 -13.77
CA THR A 201 2.39 12.21 -14.96
C THR A 201 3.12 13.49 -14.54
N THR A 202 4.09 13.91 -15.32
CA THR A 202 4.90 15.11 -15.03
C THR A 202 5.18 15.92 -16.29
N ASP A 203 5.44 17.21 -16.13
CA ASP A 203 5.82 18.13 -17.19
C ASP A 203 7.35 18.22 -17.41
N LYS A 204 8.16 17.69 -16.47
CA LYS A 204 9.63 17.63 -16.55
C LYS A 204 10.14 16.33 -15.99
N ALA A 205 11.36 15.94 -16.35
CA ALA A 205 12.04 14.80 -15.72
C ALA A 205 12.10 14.99 -14.20
N THR A 206 11.66 13.98 -13.44
CA THR A 206 11.68 13.94 -11.98
C THR A 206 11.75 12.48 -11.50
N PRO A 207 12.44 12.17 -10.39
CA PRO A 207 12.40 10.84 -9.81
C PRO A 207 11.04 10.57 -9.17
N VAL A 208 10.50 9.37 -9.42
CA VAL A 208 9.22 8.92 -8.84
C VAL A 208 9.36 7.48 -8.35
N ASN A 209 9.03 7.26 -7.09
CA ASN A 209 8.88 5.93 -6.47
C ASN A 209 7.78 6.02 -5.41
N LEU A 210 6.62 5.44 -5.68
CA LEU A 210 5.44 5.51 -4.83
C LEU A 210 5.15 4.17 -4.20
N THR A 211 4.71 4.17 -2.93
CA THR A 211 4.25 2.96 -2.25
C THR A 211 3.18 3.27 -1.20
N ASN A 212 2.45 2.23 -0.79
CA ASN A 212 1.63 2.26 0.42
C ASN A 212 2.47 1.77 1.61
N HIS A 213 2.40 2.47 2.72
CA HIS A 213 3.22 2.20 3.90
C HIS A 213 2.39 1.55 5.04
N ALA A 214 1.49 0.63 4.72
CA ALA A 214 0.67 -0.05 5.72
C ALA A 214 1.50 -0.99 6.60
N TYR A 215 1.14 -1.03 7.88
CA TYR A 215 1.63 -1.98 8.88
C TYR A 215 0.51 -2.93 9.24
N PHE A 216 0.73 -4.23 9.06
CA PHE A 216 -0.29 -5.26 9.25
C PHE A 216 -0.08 -6.06 10.53
N ASN A 217 -1.19 -6.31 11.23
CA ASN A 217 -1.28 -7.29 12.32
C ASN A 217 -2.51 -8.17 12.08
N LEU A 218 -2.33 -9.40 11.60
CA LEU A 218 -3.45 -10.30 11.29
C LEU A 218 -4.19 -10.82 12.52
N GLY A 219 -3.62 -10.66 13.72
CA GLY A 219 -4.30 -10.88 14.99
C GLY A 219 -5.35 -9.80 15.30
N GLY A 220 -5.21 -8.64 14.67
CA GLY A 220 -5.99 -7.42 14.85
C GLY A 220 -5.14 -6.24 15.30
N ALA A 221 -5.47 -5.03 14.83
CA ALA A 221 -4.79 -3.80 15.25
C ALA A 221 -4.83 -3.67 16.78
N GLY A 222 -3.68 -3.37 17.38
CA GLY A 222 -3.56 -3.24 18.83
C GLY A 222 -3.65 -4.57 19.64
N SER A 223 -3.72 -5.74 19.00
CA SER A 223 -3.84 -7.04 19.70
C SER A 223 -2.52 -7.57 20.29
N GLY A 224 -1.42 -6.84 20.18
CA GLY A 224 -0.10 -7.24 20.62
C GLY A 224 0.90 -7.38 19.47
N THR A 225 1.89 -8.26 19.65
CA THR A 225 2.98 -8.44 18.69
C THR A 225 2.57 -9.34 17.52
N ILE A 226 3.36 -9.25 16.43
CA ILE A 226 3.24 -10.10 15.23
C ILE A 226 4.27 -11.23 15.21
N LEU A 227 4.99 -11.46 16.31
CA LEU A 227 6.13 -12.37 16.34
C LEU A 227 5.78 -13.82 16.03
N ASP A 228 4.54 -14.25 16.34
CA ASP A 228 4.03 -15.59 16.06
C ASP A 228 3.46 -15.74 14.63
N HIS A 229 3.41 -14.64 13.83
CA HIS A 229 2.94 -14.73 12.44
C HIS A 229 3.95 -15.49 11.59
N GLU A 230 3.44 -16.39 10.75
CA GLU A 230 4.22 -17.17 9.78
C GLU A 230 4.39 -16.34 8.51
N LEU A 231 5.65 -16.04 8.14
CA LEU A 231 6.01 -15.25 6.96
C LEU A 231 6.74 -16.12 5.93
N THR A 232 6.36 -15.97 4.67
CA THR A 232 7.10 -16.46 3.50
C THR A 232 7.34 -15.29 2.56
N LEU A 233 8.56 -15.14 2.04
CA LEU A 233 8.93 -14.12 1.05
C LEU A 233 9.42 -14.78 -0.23
N ASN A 234 8.90 -14.35 -1.36
CA ASN A 234 9.38 -14.76 -2.68
C ASN A 234 10.56 -13.87 -3.12
N ALA A 235 11.67 -13.96 -2.40
CA ALA A 235 12.85 -13.15 -2.62
C ALA A 235 14.11 -13.93 -2.28
N ASP A 236 15.02 -14.06 -3.25
CA ASP A 236 16.33 -14.69 -3.04
C ASP A 236 17.39 -13.71 -2.54
N HIS A 237 17.11 -12.41 -2.65
CA HIS A 237 18.08 -11.35 -2.37
C HIS A 237 17.42 -10.18 -1.62
N PHE A 238 18.28 -9.37 -0.99
CA PHE A 238 17.92 -8.10 -0.37
C PHE A 238 18.98 -7.02 -0.71
N THR A 239 18.64 -5.75 -0.48
CA THR A 239 19.56 -4.64 -0.66
C THR A 239 20.12 -4.22 0.71
N PRO A 240 21.41 -4.50 1.00
CA PRO A 240 22.03 -4.07 2.25
C PRO A 240 22.20 -2.55 2.29
N VAL A 241 22.17 -2.00 3.50
CA VAL A 241 22.24 -0.56 3.75
C VAL A 241 23.44 -0.22 4.63
N ASP A 242 23.93 1.03 4.56
CA ASP A 242 24.93 1.58 5.46
C ASP A 242 24.33 2.00 6.81
N ASP A 243 25.16 2.57 7.70
CA ASP A 243 24.76 3.01 9.04
C ASP A 243 23.71 4.15 9.02
N THR A 244 23.48 4.79 7.88
CA THR A 244 22.47 5.83 7.67
C THR A 244 21.25 5.32 6.89
N LEU A 245 21.16 4.00 6.72
CA LEU A 245 20.09 3.29 6.01
C LEU A 245 20.02 3.61 4.50
N ILE A 246 21.14 3.98 3.90
CA ILE A 246 21.26 4.16 2.45
C ILE A 246 21.72 2.83 1.82
N PRO A 247 21.07 2.38 0.72
CA PRO A 247 21.51 1.19 0.00
C PRO A 247 22.96 1.31 -0.47
N THR A 248 23.75 0.27 -0.21
CA THR A 248 25.19 0.24 -0.56
C THR A 248 25.47 0.03 -2.05
N GLY A 249 24.42 -0.24 -2.83
CA GLY A 249 24.54 -0.63 -4.23
C GLY A 249 24.76 -2.14 -4.45
N LYS A 250 24.94 -2.91 -3.37
CA LYS A 250 25.04 -4.36 -3.43
C LYS A 250 23.64 -5.00 -3.45
N ILE A 251 23.56 -6.22 -3.96
CA ILE A 251 22.42 -7.12 -3.85
C ILE A 251 22.93 -8.42 -3.25
N ASN A 252 22.57 -8.70 -2.00
CA ASN A 252 23.07 -9.84 -1.25
C ASN A 252 22.02 -10.97 -1.18
N PRO A 253 22.45 -12.25 -1.19
CA PRO A 253 21.54 -13.37 -1.02
C PRO A 253 20.97 -13.41 0.40
N VAL A 254 19.71 -13.82 0.55
CA VAL A 254 19.09 -14.06 1.86
C VAL A 254 19.53 -15.41 2.45
N ALA A 255 19.98 -16.33 1.61
CA ALA A 255 20.40 -17.69 2.01
C ALA A 255 21.44 -17.66 3.12
N GLY A 256 21.18 -18.40 4.22
CA GLY A 256 22.10 -18.50 5.36
C GLY A 256 22.08 -17.29 6.30
N THR A 257 21.12 -16.35 6.11
CA THR A 257 20.93 -15.19 6.99
C THR A 257 19.59 -15.28 7.74
N GLU A 258 19.40 -14.42 8.73
CA GLU A 258 18.12 -14.28 9.44
C GLU A 258 17.00 -13.71 8.53
N LEU A 259 17.37 -13.20 7.35
CA LEU A 259 16.43 -12.68 6.35
C LEU A 259 15.89 -13.77 5.41
N ASP A 260 16.28 -15.03 5.57
CA ASP A 260 15.85 -16.12 4.70
C ASP A 260 14.43 -16.61 5.04
N PHE A 261 13.43 -15.92 4.51
CA PHE A 261 12.02 -16.29 4.59
C PHE A 261 11.49 -16.98 3.32
N ARG A 262 12.35 -17.58 2.49
CA ARG A 262 11.91 -18.34 1.30
C ARG A 262 11.07 -19.56 1.64
N THR A 263 11.23 -20.08 2.84
CA THR A 263 10.32 -21.03 3.48
C THR A 263 9.64 -20.38 4.66
N SER A 264 8.49 -20.91 5.09
CA SER A 264 7.70 -20.32 6.17
C SER A 264 8.44 -20.38 7.51
N HIS A 265 8.62 -19.23 8.14
CA HIS A 265 9.16 -19.06 9.49
C HIS A 265 8.31 -18.07 10.27
N THR A 266 8.27 -18.20 11.59
CA THR A 266 7.67 -17.14 12.39
C THR A 266 8.55 -15.90 12.37
N ILE A 267 7.94 -14.72 12.40
CA ILE A 267 8.68 -13.44 12.37
C ILE A 267 9.66 -13.37 13.56
N GLY A 268 9.23 -13.82 14.74
CA GLY A 268 10.04 -13.77 15.97
C GLY A 268 11.16 -14.80 16.06
N GLU A 269 11.13 -15.86 15.25
CA GLU A 269 12.05 -17.01 15.36
C GLU A 269 13.52 -16.62 15.22
N ARG A 270 13.79 -15.62 14.39
CA ARG A 270 15.15 -15.22 14.01
C ARG A 270 15.53 -13.81 14.46
N ILE A 271 14.63 -13.11 15.16
CA ILE A 271 14.96 -11.82 15.78
C ILE A 271 15.86 -12.11 16.99
N PRO A 272 17.12 -11.63 17.00
CA PRO A 272 18.01 -11.83 18.14
C PRO A 272 17.43 -11.20 19.41
N ASP A 273 17.57 -11.86 20.56
CA ASP A 273 17.10 -11.38 21.89
C ASP A 273 17.59 -9.97 22.28
N LYS A 274 18.60 -9.45 21.59
CA LYS A 274 19.21 -8.13 21.82
C LYS A 274 18.98 -7.13 20.68
N GLY A 275 17.98 -7.35 19.87
CA GLY A 275 17.61 -6.44 18.77
C GLY A 275 18.67 -6.36 17.67
N VAL A 276 18.24 -6.45 16.42
CA VAL A 276 18.98 -6.29 15.17
C VAL A 276 19.51 -7.60 14.59
N ALA A 277 18.96 -7.98 13.45
CA ALA A 277 19.65 -8.90 12.55
C ALA A 277 20.95 -8.23 12.08
N LYS A 278 22.07 -8.52 12.73
CA LYS A 278 23.39 -8.04 12.33
C LYS A 278 23.98 -9.05 11.37
N THR A 279 23.77 -8.86 10.09
CA THR A 279 24.77 -9.32 9.11
C THR A 279 25.88 -8.27 9.06
N GLU A 280 27.12 -8.65 8.73
CA GLU A 280 28.24 -7.68 8.60
C GLU A 280 27.93 -6.53 7.65
N ASP A 281 26.97 -6.73 6.73
CA ASP A 281 26.52 -5.78 5.71
C ASP A 281 25.17 -5.11 6.05
N CYS A 282 24.55 -5.40 7.20
CA CYS A 282 23.24 -4.86 7.56
C CYS A 282 23.23 -4.39 9.02
N LYS A 283 23.65 -3.16 9.22
CA LYS A 283 23.61 -2.49 10.51
C LYS A 283 22.36 -1.63 10.55
N THR A 284 21.24 -2.21 10.99
CA THR A 284 20.07 -1.38 11.33
C THR A 284 20.09 -1.08 12.83
N SER A 285 19.75 0.14 13.20
CA SER A 285 19.56 0.54 14.60
C SER A 285 18.19 0.13 15.14
N THR A 286 17.37 -0.55 14.34
CA THR A 286 16.00 -0.93 14.66
C THR A 286 15.92 -2.34 15.26
N LEU A 287 15.01 -2.53 16.20
CA LEU A 287 14.62 -3.84 16.71
C LEU A 287 13.78 -4.56 15.65
N GLY A 288 14.30 -5.64 15.06
CA GLY A 288 13.60 -6.44 14.06
C GLY A 288 14.09 -6.21 12.62
N TYR A 289 13.21 -6.44 11.66
CA TYR A 289 13.52 -6.36 10.22
C TYR A 289 13.04 -5.03 9.64
N ASP A 290 13.96 -4.32 8.98
CA ASP A 290 13.67 -3.11 8.17
C ASP A 290 14.50 -3.17 6.89
N HIS A 291 14.23 -4.19 6.07
CA HIS A 291 15.04 -4.51 4.91
C HIS A 291 14.20 -4.47 3.63
N ASN A 292 14.80 -4.00 2.55
CA ASN A 292 14.20 -4.07 1.23
C ASN A 292 14.58 -5.39 0.55
N PHE A 293 13.58 -6.18 0.18
CA PHE A 293 13.74 -7.46 -0.51
C PHE A 293 13.59 -7.28 -2.02
N VAL A 294 14.41 -8.01 -2.77
CA VAL A 294 14.32 -8.08 -4.24
C VAL A 294 13.38 -9.24 -4.59
N ILE A 295 12.16 -8.88 -5.01
CA ILE A 295 11.12 -9.87 -5.30
C ILE A 295 11.45 -10.62 -6.59
N ASN A 296 11.29 -11.96 -6.56
CA ASN A 296 11.44 -12.82 -7.71
C ASN A 296 10.21 -12.69 -8.63
N VAL A 297 10.34 -11.93 -9.72
CA VAL A 297 9.28 -11.77 -10.72
C VAL A 297 9.58 -12.72 -11.90
N PRO A 298 8.67 -13.64 -12.25
CA PRO A 298 8.85 -14.51 -13.43
C PRO A 298 9.01 -13.69 -14.71
N SER A 299 9.81 -14.20 -15.64
CA SER A 299 10.06 -13.52 -16.90
C SER A 299 8.75 -13.30 -17.68
N GLY A 300 8.49 -12.06 -18.08
CA GLY A 300 7.29 -11.68 -18.84
C GLY A 300 6.07 -11.34 -17.98
N GLU A 301 6.14 -11.50 -16.65
CA GLU A 301 5.11 -11.03 -15.73
C GLU A 301 5.42 -9.63 -15.22
N SER A 302 4.38 -8.86 -14.96
CA SER A 302 4.47 -7.50 -14.39
C SER A 302 4.09 -7.45 -12.90
N VAL A 303 3.52 -8.53 -12.38
CA VAL A 303 3.09 -8.67 -10.98
C VAL A 303 3.39 -10.09 -10.53
N ALA A 304 3.99 -10.27 -9.36
CA ALA A 304 4.28 -11.57 -8.76
C ALA A 304 3.84 -11.62 -7.30
N LEU A 305 3.61 -12.83 -6.77
CA LEU A 305 3.46 -13.03 -5.33
C LEU A 305 4.78 -12.64 -4.65
N ALA A 306 4.75 -11.59 -3.86
CA ALA A 306 5.90 -11.10 -3.11
C ALA A 306 6.02 -11.72 -1.72
N ALA A 307 4.88 -11.83 -1.01
CA ALA A 307 4.86 -12.30 0.36
C ALA A 307 3.56 -13.03 0.69
N ARG A 308 3.64 -13.98 1.63
CA ARG A 308 2.50 -14.60 2.28
C ARG A 308 2.69 -14.53 3.78
N LEU A 309 1.72 -13.94 4.48
CA LEU A 309 1.68 -13.81 5.93
C LEU A 309 0.46 -14.56 6.48
N LYS A 310 0.63 -15.31 7.56
CA LYS A 310 -0.45 -16.04 8.23
C LYS A 310 -0.37 -15.83 9.74
N ASP A 311 -1.49 -15.52 10.37
CA ASP A 311 -1.64 -15.62 11.81
C ASP A 311 -2.28 -16.98 12.19
N PRO A 312 -1.55 -17.90 12.85
CA PRO A 312 -2.08 -19.20 13.21
C PRO A 312 -3.27 -19.13 14.19
N LYS A 313 -3.35 -18.10 15.02
CA LYS A 313 -4.39 -17.95 16.05
C LYS A 313 -5.73 -17.57 15.42
N SER A 314 -5.78 -16.52 14.62
CA SER A 314 -6.99 -16.08 13.92
C SER A 314 -7.28 -16.93 12.68
N GLY A 315 -6.26 -17.53 12.07
CA GLY A 315 -6.33 -18.22 10.79
C GLY A 315 -6.38 -17.30 9.59
N ARG A 316 -6.21 -15.97 9.78
CA ARG A 316 -6.13 -15.01 8.67
C ARG A 316 -4.85 -15.20 7.87
N VAL A 317 -4.98 -15.10 6.56
CA VAL A 317 -3.88 -15.16 5.60
C VAL A 317 -3.94 -13.91 4.73
N MET A 318 -2.79 -13.30 4.50
CA MET A 318 -2.61 -12.20 3.56
C MET A 318 -1.55 -12.60 2.53
N GLU A 319 -1.84 -12.37 1.27
CA GLU A 319 -0.90 -12.50 0.17
C GLU A 319 -0.70 -11.12 -0.46
N ILE A 320 0.55 -10.75 -0.70
CA ILE A 320 0.93 -9.48 -1.32
C ILE A 320 1.48 -9.77 -2.69
N TYR A 321 0.91 -9.11 -3.68
CA TYR A 321 1.35 -9.14 -5.07
C TYR A 321 1.85 -7.75 -5.47
N THR A 322 2.99 -7.68 -6.13
CA THR A 322 3.60 -6.43 -6.61
C THR A 322 4.45 -6.67 -7.86
#